data_46a0f752f32158595ad63e1a1a695a97
#
_entry.id   46a0f752f32158595ad63e1a1a695a97
#
_cell.length_a   1.000
_cell.length_b   1.000
_cell.length_c   1.000
_cell.angle_alpha   90.00
_cell.angle_beta   90.00
_cell.angle_gamma   90.00
#
_symmetry.space_group_name_H-M   'P 1'
#
loop_
_entity.id
_entity.type
_entity.pdbx_description
1 polymer ?
#
loop_
_entity_poly.entity_id
_entity_poly.type
_entity_poly.pdbx_seq_one_letter_code
_entity_poly.pdbx_strand_id
1 'polypeptide(L)'
;MKLHHLSAIASLVLAGLSITAAHADSASATQEVKNIVLVHGLFADGSSWGKVIPLLQAKGLHVTAVQNPTTSLDNDVAAVKRALAQQDGPVILVAHSYGGMVISQAGNEPAVKGLVYIAARAPEAAEDY
;
A
#
# COMPACT_ATOMS: atom_id res chain seq x y z
N MET A 1 74.71 45.89 -27.78
CA MET A 1 73.59 45.77 -26.84
C MET A 1 72.45 45.12 -27.52
N LYS A 2 72.20 43.84 -27.28
CA LYS A 2 71.08 43.07 -27.86
C LYS A 2 70.30 42.45 -26.71
N LEU A 3 69.05 42.92 -26.49
CA LEU A 3 68.10 42.34 -25.54
C LEU A 3 67.50 41.09 -26.14
N HIS A 4 67.58 40.00 -25.44
CA HIS A 4 66.88 38.79 -25.75
C HIS A 4 65.62 38.70 -24.88
N HIS A 5 64.46 38.75 -25.55
CA HIS A 5 63.17 38.48 -24.88
C HIS A 5 62.93 36.97 -24.80
N LEU A 6 62.90 36.44 -23.60
CA LEU A 6 62.41 35.09 -23.37
C LEU A 6 60.87 35.13 -23.19
N SER A 7 60.18 34.55 -24.12
CA SER A 7 58.72 34.33 -24.02
C SER A 7 58.50 32.98 -23.28
N ALA A 8 57.96 33.07 -22.08
CA ALA A 8 57.49 31.90 -21.32
C ALA A 8 56.05 31.58 -21.75
N ILE A 9 55.89 30.42 -22.40
CA ILE A 9 54.56 29.85 -22.69
C ILE A 9 54.07 29.08 -21.48
N ALA A 10 53.04 29.62 -20.81
CA ALA A 10 52.38 28.91 -19.73
C ALA A 10 51.30 27.98 -20.34
N SER A 11 51.55 26.71 -20.27
CA SER A 11 50.56 25.67 -20.64
C SER A 11 49.53 25.50 -19.51
N LEU A 12 48.30 25.94 -19.76
CA LEU A 12 47.17 25.74 -18.85
C LEU A 12 46.59 24.33 -19.07
N VAL A 13 46.86 23.40 -18.20
CA VAL A 13 46.25 22.08 -18.15
C VAL A 13 44.88 22.22 -17.52
N LEU A 14 43.83 22.13 -18.36
CA LEU A 14 42.44 22.06 -17.91
C LEU A 14 42.14 20.63 -17.48
N ALA A 15 42.21 20.35 -16.18
CA ALA A 15 41.74 19.08 -15.63
C ALA A 15 40.20 19.05 -15.67
N GLY A 16 39.64 18.33 -16.63
CA GLY A 16 38.22 18.08 -16.73
C GLY A 16 37.74 17.18 -15.58
N LEU A 17 37.04 17.73 -14.61
CA LEU A 17 36.33 16.96 -13.59
C LEU A 17 35.07 16.34 -14.20
N SER A 18 35.16 15.08 -14.62
CA SER A 18 33.98 14.30 -15.02
C SER A 18 33.18 13.93 -13.78
N ILE A 19 32.10 14.68 -13.52
CA ILE A 19 31.10 14.31 -12.52
C ILE A 19 30.26 13.19 -13.14
N THR A 20 30.58 11.94 -12.84
CA THR A 20 29.67 10.83 -13.07
C THR A 20 28.52 10.96 -12.08
N ALA A 21 27.38 11.46 -12.56
CA ALA A 21 26.13 11.38 -11.81
C ALA A 21 25.78 9.89 -11.65
N ALA A 22 26.02 9.35 -10.45
CA ALA A 22 25.47 8.07 -10.09
C ALA A 22 23.96 8.22 -10.05
N HIS A 23 23.28 7.73 -11.08
CA HIS A 23 21.85 7.49 -11.03
C HIS A 23 21.68 6.35 -10.03
N ALA A 24 21.35 6.70 -8.78
CA ALA A 24 20.78 5.74 -7.86
C ALA A 24 19.42 5.37 -8.46
N ASP A 25 19.36 4.20 -9.10
CA ASP A 25 18.11 3.51 -9.34
C ASP A 25 17.45 3.30 -7.98
N SER A 26 16.58 4.23 -7.60
CA SER A 26 15.59 4.01 -6.56
C SER A 26 14.63 2.97 -7.13
N ALA A 27 15.05 1.69 -7.13
CA ALA A 27 14.11 0.60 -7.16
C ALA A 27 13.20 0.85 -5.95
N SER A 28 11.98 1.33 -6.22
CA SER A 28 10.93 1.45 -5.22
C SER A 28 10.78 0.04 -4.64
N ALA A 29 11.39 -0.18 -3.47
CA ALA A 29 11.22 -1.43 -2.76
C ALA A 29 9.72 -1.58 -2.55
N THR A 30 9.11 -2.54 -3.23
CA THR A 30 7.69 -2.86 -3.02
C THR A 30 7.57 -3.23 -1.56
N GLN A 31 6.93 -2.34 -0.78
CA GLN A 31 6.74 -2.56 0.64
C GLN A 31 5.93 -3.86 0.81
N GLU A 32 6.47 -4.81 1.58
CA GLU A 32 5.81 -6.08 1.87
C GLU A 32 4.46 -5.80 2.56
N VAL A 33 3.41 -6.48 2.10
CA VAL A 33 2.09 -6.33 2.72
C VAL A 33 2.03 -7.16 3.99
N LYS A 34 1.88 -6.51 5.15
CA LYS A 34 1.75 -7.16 6.46
C LYS A 34 0.42 -6.90 7.14
N ASN A 35 -0.36 -5.94 6.66
CA ASN A 35 -1.63 -5.57 7.25
C ASN A 35 -2.78 -6.31 6.57
N ILE A 36 -3.59 -6.99 7.36
CA ILE A 36 -4.82 -7.67 6.93
C ILE A 36 -5.99 -7.02 7.64
N VAL A 37 -6.97 -6.56 6.88
CA VAL A 37 -8.22 -6.02 7.41
C VAL A 37 -9.36 -6.96 7.03
N LEU A 38 -10.03 -7.51 8.04
CA LEU A 38 -11.08 -8.52 7.91
C LEU A 38 -12.46 -7.86 8.05
N VAL A 39 -13.36 -8.14 7.11
CA VAL A 39 -14.70 -7.58 7.04
C VAL A 39 -15.74 -8.69 7.08
N HIS A 40 -16.60 -8.68 8.11
CA HIS A 40 -17.61 -9.70 8.34
C HIS A 40 -18.85 -9.54 7.45
N GLY A 41 -19.66 -10.59 7.38
CA GLY A 41 -20.94 -10.60 6.68
C GLY A 41 -22.08 -9.94 7.44
N LEU A 42 -23.28 -9.88 6.81
CA LEU A 42 -24.44 -9.13 7.30
C LEU A 42 -24.95 -9.60 8.68
N PHE A 43 -24.92 -10.91 8.94
CA PHE A 43 -25.44 -11.51 10.19
C PHE A 43 -24.35 -11.94 11.16
N ALA A 44 -23.19 -11.29 11.09
CA ALA A 44 -22.02 -11.59 11.88
C ALA A 44 -21.45 -10.30 12.49
N ASP A 45 -20.34 -10.44 13.18
CA ASP A 45 -19.52 -9.37 13.68
C ASP A 45 -18.04 -9.75 13.60
N GLY A 46 -17.14 -8.87 14.04
CA GLY A 46 -15.70 -9.13 13.98
C GLY A 46 -15.24 -10.37 14.73
N SER A 47 -16.01 -10.86 15.72
CA SER A 47 -15.69 -12.08 16.45
C SER A 47 -15.77 -13.34 15.59
N SER A 48 -16.49 -13.30 14.47
CA SER A 48 -16.57 -14.41 13.51
C SER A 48 -15.19 -14.80 12.95
N TRP A 49 -14.23 -13.88 13.00
CA TRP A 49 -12.84 -14.10 12.59
C TRP A 49 -11.93 -14.64 13.70
N GLY A 50 -12.48 -14.86 14.92
CA GLY A 50 -11.71 -15.20 16.11
C GLY A 50 -10.81 -16.42 16.00
N LYS A 51 -11.15 -17.39 15.13
CA LYS A 51 -10.28 -18.54 14.85
C LYS A 51 -9.24 -18.28 13.76
N VAL A 52 -9.48 -17.32 12.88
CA VAL A 52 -8.58 -16.97 11.76
C VAL A 52 -7.49 -16.02 12.22
N ILE A 53 -7.84 -15.04 13.06
CA ILE A 53 -6.92 -14.00 13.54
C ILE A 53 -5.61 -14.58 14.11
N PRO A 54 -5.63 -15.51 15.07
CA PRO A 54 -4.38 -16.02 15.64
C PRO A 54 -3.52 -16.79 14.62
N LEU A 55 -4.13 -17.42 13.62
CA LEU A 55 -3.40 -18.12 12.55
C LEU A 55 -2.64 -17.15 11.65
N LEU A 56 -3.24 -16.00 11.34
CA LEU A 56 -2.60 -14.94 10.56
C LEU A 56 -1.51 -14.24 11.39
N GLN A 57 -1.79 -13.95 12.66
CA GLN A 57 -0.80 -13.35 13.57
C GLN A 57 0.43 -14.24 13.79
N ALA A 58 0.24 -15.56 13.86
CA ALA A 58 1.35 -16.52 13.95
C ALA A 58 2.28 -16.49 12.72
N LYS A 59 1.81 -15.93 11.59
CA LYS A 59 2.61 -15.69 10.38
C LYS A 59 3.26 -14.30 10.34
N GLY A 60 3.20 -13.54 11.44
CA GLY A 60 3.77 -12.19 11.53
C GLY A 60 2.92 -11.11 10.86
N LEU A 61 1.63 -11.39 10.59
CA LEU A 61 0.72 -10.41 10.00
C LEU A 61 0.03 -9.58 11.08
N HIS A 62 -0.19 -8.31 10.80
CA HIS A 62 -1.02 -7.42 11.60
C HIS A 62 -2.47 -7.58 11.14
N VAL A 63 -3.37 -7.91 12.05
CA VAL A 63 -4.75 -8.25 11.72
C VAL A 63 -5.72 -7.34 12.45
N THR A 64 -6.58 -6.67 11.69
CA THR A 64 -7.66 -5.83 12.19
C THR A 64 -9.00 -6.41 11.73
N ALA A 65 -9.89 -6.75 12.64
CA ALA A 65 -11.27 -7.10 12.31
C ALA A 65 -12.15 -5.87 12.47
N VAL A 66 -12.80 -5.45 11.39
CA VAL A 66 -13.71 -4.30 11.39
C VAL A 66 -15.04 -4.70 12.03
N GLN A 67 -15.58 -3.81 12.83
CA GLN A 67 -16.98 -3.87 13.26
C GLN A 67 -17.81 -2.95 12.36
N ASN A 68 -18.22 -3.46 11.23
CA ASN A 68 -19.09 -2.72 10.32
C ASN A 68 -20.53 -2.75 10.87
N PRO A 69 -21.22 -1.59 10.95
CA PRO A 69 -22.48 -1.46 11.67
C PRO A 69 -23.67 -2.16 11.01
N THR A 70 -23.55 -2.57 9.73
CA THR A 70 -24.61 -3.23 8.95
C THR A 70 -25.92 -2.44 8.86
N THR A 71 -25.84 -1.12 8.95
CA THR A 71 -26.98 -0.19 8.85
C THR A 71 -27.18 0.35 7.43
N SER A 72 -26.11 0.48 6.66
CA SER A 72 -26.09 0.78 5.23
C SER A 72 -24.72 0.44 4.65
N LEU A 73 -24.64 0.22 3.35
CA LEU A 73 -23.38 -0.04 2.67
C LEU A 73 -22.38 1.13 2.87
N ASP A 74 -22.86 2.37 2.78
CA ASP A 74 -22.01 3.56 2.97
C ASP A 74 -21.41 3.63 4.39
N ASN A 75 -22.19 3.30 5.43
CA ASN A 75 -21.71 3.28 6.80
C ASN A 75 -20.68 2.17 7.02
N ASP A 76 -20.86 1.03 6.38
CA ASP A 76 -19.94 -0.10 6.46
C ASP A 76 -18.63 0.21 5.72
N VAL A 77 -18.71 0.80 4.53
CA VAL A 77 -17.54 1.30 3.78
C VAL A 77 -16.77 2.35 4.60
N ALA A 78 -17.50 3.28 5.25
CA ALA A 78 -16.87 4.28 6.11
C ALA A 78 -16.16 3.65 7.32
N ALA A 79 -16.70 2.55 7.88
CA ALA A 79 -16.03 1.81 8.95
C ALA A 79 -14.72 1.17 8.47
N VAL A 80 -14.72 0.55 7.29
CA VAL A 80 -13.51 -0.02 6.68
C VAL A 80 -12.48 1.08 6.38
N LYS A 81 -12.89 2.21 5.82
CA LYS A 81 -11.98 3.35 5.55
C LYS A 81 -11.32 3.88 6.83
N ARG A 82 -12.05 3.96 7.94
CA ARG A 82 -11.46 4.32 9.25
C ARG A 82 -10.41 3.30 9.72
N ALA A 83 -10.67 2.01 9.53
CA ALA A 83 -9.69 0.97 9.84
C ALA A 83 -8.44 1.05 8.95
N LEU A 84 -8.62 1.32 7.65
CA LEU A 84 -7.52 1.53 6.69
C LEU A 84 -6.64 2.72 7.09
N ALA A 85 -7.24 3.82 7.55
CA ALA A 85 -6.52 5.02 7.97
C ALA A 85 -5.61 4.80 9.21
N GLN A 86 -5.81 3.70 9.95
CA GLN A 86 -5.01 3.33 11.12
C GLN A 86 -3.86 2.36 10.78
N GLN A 87 -3.75 1.93 9.53
CA GLN A 87 -2.70 1.01 9.11
C GLN A 87 -1.42 1.78 8.76
N ASP A 88 -0.29 1.20 9.09
CA ASP A 88 1.04 1.79 8.87
C ASP A 88 1.69 1.43 7.52
N GLY A 89 0.93 0.81 6.63
CA GLY A 89 1.46 0.38 5.34
C GLY A 89 0.39 -0.26 4.45
N PRO A 90 0.82 -0.98 3.39
CA PRO A 90 -0.09 -1.61 2.44
C PRO A 90 -0.95 -2.69 3.09
N VAL A 91 -2.19 -2.81 2.62
CA VAL A 91 -3.25 -3.63 3.20
C VAL A 91 -3.81 -4.63 2.18
N ILE A 92 -4.11 -5.84 2.63
CA ILE A 92 -5.06 -6.74 1.97
C ILE A 92 -6.38 -6.66 2.73
N LEU A 93 -7.47 -6.37 2.01
CA LEU A 93 -8.83 -6.50 2.52
C LEU A 93 -9.33 -7.93 2.30
N VAL A 94 -9.90 -8.53 3.33
CA VAL A 94 -10.48 -9.87 3.27
C VAL A 94 -11.92 -9.80 3.75
N ALA A 95 -12.86 -10.33 3.00
CA ALA A 95 -14.27 -10.27 3.34
C ALA A 95 -14.98 -11.61 3.19
N HIS A 96 -16.01 -11.80 4.01
CA HIS A 96 -16.96 -12.89 3.92
C HIS A 96 -18.35 -12.38 3.54
N SER A 97 -19.05 -13.11 2.66
CA SER A 97 -20.45 -12.88 2.33
C SER A 97 -20.72 -11.44 1.85
N TYR A 98 -21.69 -10.73 2.48
CA TYR A 98 -22.00 -9.31 2.24
C TYR A 98 -20.77 -8.39 2.33
N GLY A 99 -19.80 -8.71 3.21
CA GLY A 99 -18.57 -7.91 3.34
C GLY A 99 -17.82 -7.75 2.02
N GLY A 100 -18.03 -8.62 1.05
CA GLY A 100 -17.47 -8.48 -0.29
C GLY A 100 -17.94 -7.23 -1.02
N MET A 101 -19.20 -6.83 -0.87
CA MET A 101 -19.70 -5.56 -1.42
C MET A 101 -18.99 -4.36 -0.78
N VAL A 102 -18.76 -4.45 0.54
CA VAL A 102 -18.08 -3.40 1.30
C VAL A 102 -16.64 -3.23 0.83
N ILE A 103 -15.88 -4.33 0.70
CA ILE A 103 -14.47 -4.25 0.26
C ILE A 103 -14.34 -3.89 -1.22
N SER A 104 -15.31 -4.20 -2.06
CA SER A 104 -15.31 -3.79 -3.47
C SER A 104 -15.34 -2.25 -3.58
N GLN A 105 -16.08 -1.56 -2.73
CA GLN A 105 -16.11 -0.10 -2.71
C GLN A 105 -14.89 0.50 -1.98
N ALA A 106 -14.50 -0.07 -0.82
CA ALA A 106 -13.35 0.40 -0.06
C ALA A 106 -12.00 0.07 -0.73
N GLY A 107 -11.98 -0.87 -1.67
CA GLY A 107 -10.78 -1.35 -2.34
C GLY A 107 -10.05 -0.33 -3.21
N ASN A 108 -10.71 0.81 -3.53
CA ASN A 108 -10.11 1.91 -4.27
C ASN A 108 -9.18 2.81 -3.42
N GLU A 109 -9.10 2.58 -2.10
CA GLU A 109 -8.21 3.36 -1.24
C GLU A 109 -6.74 3.04 -1.56
N PRO A 110 -5.84 4.04 -1.60
CA PRO A 110 -4.45 3.88 -2.05
C PRO A 110 -3.64 2.84 -1.26
N ALA A 111 -3.98 2.63 0.02
CA ALA A 111 -3.33 1.65 0.89
C ALA A 111 -3.67 0.21 0.50
N VAL A 112 -4.78 -0.03 -0.19
CA VAL A 112 -5.25 -1.38 -0.54
C VAL A 112 -4.46 -1.92 -1.72
N LYS A 113 -3.87 -3.10 -1.56
CA LYS A 113 -3.06 -3.78 -2.57
C LYS A 113 -3.69 -5.07 -3.09
N GLY A 114 -4.76 -5.52 -2.45
CA GLY A 114 -5.50 -6.69 -2.90
C GLY A 114 -6.79 -6.90 -2.12
N LEU A 115 -7.70 -7.64 -2.74
CA LEU A 115 -9.00 -8.01 -2.20
C LEU A 115 -9.11 -9.53 -2.20
N VAL A 116 -9.57 -10.10 -1.09
CA VAL A 116 -9.81 -11.55 -0.94
C VAL A 116 -11.28 -11.75 -0.58
N TYR A 117 -11.98 -12.51 -1.40
CA TYR A 117 -13.39 -12.81 -1.25
C TYR A 117 -13.55 -14.26 -0.78
N ILE A 118 -14.10 -14.46 0.41
CA ILE A 118 -14.35 -15.78 1.02
C ILE A 118 -15.86 -16.01 1.00
N ALA A 119 -16.35 -16.85 0.10
CA ALA A 119 -17.78 -17.07 -0.12
C ALA A 119 -18.56 -15.73 -0.09
N ALA A 120 -18.04 -14.74 -0.79
CA ALA A 120 -18.47 -13.36 -0.72
C ALA A 120 -18.97 -12.85 -2.07
N ARG A 121 -19.81 -11.81 -2.04
CA ARG A 121 -20.23 -11.09 -3.24
C ARG A 121 -19.04 -10.26 -3.74
N ALA A 122 -18.78 -10.32 -5.03
CA ALA A 122 -17.74 -9.58 -5.71
C ALA A 122 -18.35 -8.80 -6.87
N PRO A 123 -19.10 -7.70 -6.59
CA PRO A 123 -19.77 -6.95 -7.62
C PRO A 123 -18.78 -6.29 -8.58
N GLU A 124 -19.15 -6.28 -9.86
CA GLU A 124 -18.49 -5.41 -10.83
C GLU A 124 -19.05 -3.98 -10.74
N ALA A 125 -18.30 -3.02 -11.30
CA ALA A 125 -18.79 -1.65 -11.39
C ALA A 125 -20.11 -1.59 -12.18
N ALA A 126 -21.15 -0.98 -11.60
CA ALA A 126 -22.47 -0.85 -12.14
C ALA A 126 -23.40 -2.10 -12.04
N GLU A 127 -23.03 -3.11 -11.29
CA GLU A 127 -24.00 -4.14 -10.90
C GLU A 127 -24.94 -3.61 -9.81
N ASP A 128 -26.23 -3.78 -10.03
CA ASP A 128 -27.28 -3.45 -9.07
C ASP A 128 -27.68 -4.73 -8.28
N TYR A 129 -27.68 -4.66 -6.95
CA TYR A 129 -27.94 -5.80 -6.05
C TYR A 129 -29.13 -5.55 -5.12
#